data_b1e36054609a2736c060a525a191debf
#
_entry.id   b1e36054609a2736c060a525a191debf
#
_cell.length_a   1.000
_cell.length_b   1.000
_cell.length_c   1.000
_cell.angle_alpha   90.00
_cell.angle_beta   90.00
_cell.angle_gamma   90.00
#
_symmetry.space_group_name_H-M   'P 1'
#
loop_
_entity.id
_entity.type
_entity.pdbx_description
1 polymer ?
#
loop_
_entity_poly.entity_id
_entity_poly.type
_entity_poly.pdbx_seq_one_letter_code
_entity_poly.pdbx_strand_id
1 'polypeptide(L)'
;MLVTSDSWKVIDAGALRAAAVVDEPYPYLIIDNFIRQEALAEVVKSFPVVPKRGSVPLDSVPCSGAFAALMEEMHSVALRDLIGERLGMDLSDKPPMITLRGHTDTKDGEIHTDSKSKLVTLLLYLNPGWQAAGGRLRLLYNNKDLNRYAAEISPEAGHCVIFKVTPDCWHGHEIFIGERRSVQLNYVTSDEARQSHLKRHRFSVFLKKLFSSKNEKSPVN
;
A
#
# COMPACT_ATOMS: atom_id res chain seq x y z
N MET A 1 -26.50 -2.79 -5.99
CA MET A 1 -25.97 -3.41 -7.19
C MET A 1 -24.58 -3.91 -6.84
N LEU A 2 -24.31 -5.24 -6.94
CA LEU A 2 -22.97 -5.78 -6.65
C LEU A 2 -22.02 -5.31 -7.76
N VAL A 3 -20.96 -4.60 -7.39
CA VAL A 3 -19.91 -4.20 -8.33
C VAL A 3 -19.11 -5.46 -8.67
N THR A 4 -19.26 -5.94 -9.90
CA THR A 4 -18.44 -7.06 -10.41
C THR A 4 -17.11 -6.52 -10.95
N SER A 5 -16.05 -7.34 -10.95
CA SER A 5 -14.74 -6.92 -11.48
C SER A 5 -14.79 -6.50 -12.96
N ASP A 6 -15.78 -6.94 -13.72
CA ASP A 6 -15.95 -6.58 -15.13
C ASP A 6 -16.51 -5.15 -15.31
N SER A 7 -17.05 -4.55 -14.23
CA SER A 7 -17.56 -3.18 -14.24
C SER A 7 -16.51 -2.14 -13.78
N TRP A 8 -15.30 -2.57 -13.40
CA TRP A 8 -14.25 -1.66 -12.94
C TRP A 8 -13.75 -0.77 -14.07
N LYS A 9 -13.61 0.50 -13.74
CA LYS A 9 -13.15 1.53 -14.67
C LYS A 9 -11.67 1.90 -14.45
N VAL A 10 -11.15 1.62 -13.24
CA VAL A 10 -9.83 2.04 -12.80
C VAL A 10 -8.90 0.85 -12.66
N ILE A 11 -9.29 -0.18 -11.91
CA ILE A 11 -8.47 -1.39 -11.71
C ILE A 11 -8.54 -2.27 -12.95
N ASP A 12 -7.39 -2.76 -13.40
CA ASP A 12 -7.30 -3.78 -14.45
C ASP A 12 -7.46 -5.19 -13.85
N ALA A 13 -8.70 -5.69 -13.85
CA ALA A 13 -9.00 -7.03 -13.38
C ALA A 13 -8.30 -8.12 -14.23
N GLY A 14 -8.08 -7.86 -15.52
CA GLY A 14 -7.37 -8.78 -16.42
C GLY A 14 -5.91 -8.93 -16.01
N ALA A 15 -5.22 -7.83 -15.73
CA ALA A 15 -3.85 -7.84 -15.24
C ALA A 15 -3.73 -8.59 -13.91
N LEU A 16 -4.66 -8.36 -12.96
CA LEU A 16 -4.67 -9.09 -11.68
C LEU A 16 -4.91 -10.60 -11.86
N ARG A 17 -5.83 -10.99 -12.74
CA ARG A 17 -6.08 -12.42 -13.03
C ARG A 17 -4.89 -13.09 -13.72
N ALA A 18 -4.20 -12.39 -14.59
CA ALA A 18 -3.08 -12.93 -15.37
C ALA A 18 -1.77 -13.00 -14.58
N ALA A 19 -1.62 -12.21 -13.51
CA ALA A 19 -0.40 -12.16 -12.72
C ALA A 19 -0.05 -13.55 -12.13
N ALA A 20 1.19 -13.98 -12.28
CA ALA A 20 1.65 -15.24 -11.70
C ALA A 20 1.73 -15.15 -10.18
N VAL A 21 1.27 -16.18 -9.50
CA VAL A 21 1.54 -16.36 -8.06
C VAL A 21 2.91 -17.02 -7.92
N VAL A 22 3.77 -16.42 -7.13
CA VAL A 22 5.09 -16.96 -6.76
C VAL A 22 5.01 -17.32 -5.29
N ASP A 23 5.38 -18.57 -4.97
CA ASP A 23 5.22 -19.12 -3.61
C ASP A 23 6.40 -18.83 -2.68
N GLU A 24 7.59 -18.55 -3.23
CA GLU A 24 8.79 -18.30 -2.43
C GLU A 24 9.27 -16.84 -2.53
N PRO A 25 9.68 -16.27 -1.40
CA PRO A 25 9.84 -16.80 -0.03
C PRO A 25 8.52 -16.94 0.73
N TYR A 26 7.46 -16.39 0.23
CA TYR A 26 6.07 -16.48 0.70
C TYR A 26 5.13 -16.10 -0.47
N PRO A 27 3.86 -16.51 -0.51
CA PRO A 27 2.99 -16.28 -1.66
C PRO A 27 2.81 -14.80 -1.98
N TYR A 28 3.15 -14.38 -3.21
CA TYR A 28 2.97 -13.02 -3.71
C TYR A 28 2.66 -12.96 -5.20
N LEU A 29 2.14 -11.80 -5.64
CA LEU A 29 1.95 -11.43 -7.05
C LEU A 29 2.55 -10.04 -7.27
N ILE A 30 3.14 -9.83 -8.44
CA ILE A 30 3.56 -8.50 -8.92
C ILE A 30 2.74 -8.17 -10.16
N ILE A 31 2.20 -6.96 -10.22
CA ILE A 31 1.33 -6.50 -11.29
C ILE A 31 1.83 -5.12 -11.72
N ASP A 32 2.41 -5.03 -12.91
CA ASP A 32 2.98 -3.76 -13.40
C ASP A 32 1.90 -2.78 -13.88
N ASN A 33 0.74 -3.29 -14.28
CA ASN A 33 -0.38 -2.52 -14.80
C ASN A 33 -1.65 -2.79 -13.97
N PHE A 34 -1.60 -2.55 -12.64
CA PHE A 34 -2.76 -2.74 -11.77
C PHE A 34 -3.87 -1.72 -12.06
N ILE A 35 -3.50 -0.55 -12.54
CA ILE A 35 -4.43 0.50 -12.99
C ILE A 35 -4.47 0.47 -14.51
N ARG A 36 -5.68 0.57 -15.07
CA ARG A 36 -5.89 0.69 -16.52
C ARG A 36 -5.12 1.90 -17.05
N GLN A 37 -4.47 1.74 -18.19
CA GLN A 37 -3.61 2.76 -18.78
C GLN A 37 -4.35 4.09 -19.01
N GLU A 38 -5.60 4.03 -19.43
CA GLU A 38 -6.44 5.20 -19.66
C GLU A 38 -6.84 5.95 -18.39
N ALA A 39 -6.82 5.28 -17.22
CA ALA A 39 -7.16 5.88 -15.93
C ALA A 39 -5.94 6.39 -15.15
N LEU A 40 -4.74 5.87 -15.45
CA LEU A 40 -3.55 6.05 -14.64
C LEU A 40 -3.19 7.53 -14.41
N ALA A 41 -3.19 8.33 -15.46
CA ALA A 41 -2.82 9.75 -15.36
C ALA A 41 -3.77 10.54 -14.44
N GLU A 42 -5.08 10.30 -14.54
CA GLU A 42 -6.07 10.99 -13.71
C GLU A 42 -6.07 10.48 -12.27
N VAL A 43 -5.75 9.20 -12.02
CA VAL A 43 -5.55 8.66 -10.67
C VAL A 43 -4.36 9.33 -10.00
N VAL A 44 -3.21 9.42 -10.68
CA VAL A 44 -2.00 10.07 -10.16
C VAL A 44 -2.25 11.54 -9.87
N LYS A 45 -2.93 12.26 -10.76
CA LYS A 45 -3.26 13.67 -10.64
C LYS A 45 -4.23 13.96 -9.47
N SER A 46 -5.17 13.05 -9.23
CA SER A 46 -6.17 13.19 -8.16
C SER A 46 -5.75 12.56 -6.83
N PHE A 47 -4.49 12.10 -6.72
CA PHE A 47 -3.95 11.62 -5.44
C PHE A 47 -4.03 12.72 -4.37
N PRO A 48 -4.60 12.46 -3.18
CA PRO A 48 -4.83 13.49 -2.18
C PRO A 48 -3.53 14.01 -1.55
N VAL A 49 -3.59 15.21 -1.00
CA VAL A 49 -2.49 15.74 -0.19
C VAL A 49 -2.38 14.93 1.11
N VAL A 50 -1.29 14.22 1.26
CA VAL A 50 -0.99 13.38 2.44
C VAL A 50 0.08 14.07 3.28
N PRO A 51 -0.05 14.11 4.62
CA PRO A 51 0.99 14.65 5.51
C PRO A 51 2.37 14.04 5.22
N LYS A 52 3.42 14.85 5.35
CA LYS A 52 4.81 14.47 4.98
C LYS A 52 5.37 13.25 5.71
N ARG A 53 4.79 12.81 6.82
CA ARG A 53 5.34 11.69 7.62
C ARG A 53 4.30 10.63 7.96
N GLY A 54 4.70 9.38 7.71
CA GLY A 54 3.94 8.19 8.10
C GLY A 54 2.76 7.90 7.19
N SER A 55 2.07 6.83 7.50
CA SER A 55 0.84 6.43 6.82
C SER A 55 -0.38 7.00 7.54
N VAL A 56 -1.35 7.47 6.78
CA VAL A 56 -2.62 8.00 7.30
C VAL A 56 -3.78 7.11 6.86
N PRO A 57 -4.80 6.90 7.69
CA PRO A 57 -6.02 6.22 7.27
C PRO A 57 -6.70 6.97 6.13
N LEU A 58 -7.31 6.23 5.19
CA LEU A 58 -8.01 6.80 4.04
C LEU A 58 -9.09 7.81 4.45
N ASP A 59 -9.82 7.55 5.52
CA ASP A 59 -10.87 8.42 6.05
C ASP A 59 -10.37 9.74 6.66
N SER A 60 -9.04 9.90 6.74
CA SER A 60 -8.40 11.12 7.27
C SER A 60 -8.05 12.14 6.18
N VAL A 61 -8.31 11.83 4.91
CA VAL A 61 -8.01 12.69 3.78
C VAL A 61 -9.19 12.74 2.81
N PRO A 62 -9.49 13.91 2.21
CA PRO A 62 -10.52 14.00 1.20
C PRO A 62 -10.05 13.33 -0.10
N CYS A 63 -10.87 12.46 -0.66
CA CYS A 63 -10.64 11.81 -1.94
C CYS A 63 -11.63 12.33 -2.99
N SER A 64 -11.17 12.53 -4.21
CA SER A 64 -11.99 13.00 -5.33
C SER A 64 -11.54 12.45 -6.67
N GLY A 65 -12.33 12.63 -7.72
CA GLY A 65 -11.98 12.24 -9.08
C GLY A 65 -11.67 10.76 -9.24
N ALA A 66 -10.72 10.44 -10.12
CA ALA A 66 -10.35 9.07 -10.43
C ALA A 66 -9.74 8.34 -9.22
N PHE A 67 -9.10 9.05 -8.29
CA PHE A 67 -8.59 8.44 -7.06
C PHE A 67 -9.73 7.95 -6.14
N ALA A 68 -10.84 8.70 -6.03
CA ALA A 68 -12.01 8.24 -5.28
C ALA A 68 -12.62 6.98 -5.91
N ALA A 69 -12.75 6.93 -7.24
CA ALA A 69 -13.22 5.74 -7.94
C ALA A 69 -12.29 4.52 -7.71
N LEU A 70 -10.96 4.72 -7.72
CA LEU A 70 -10.00 3.68 -7.34
C LEU A 70 -10.27 3.17 -5.92
N MET A 71 -10.52 4.06 -4.96
CA MET A 71 -10.78 3.64 -3.56
C MET A 71 -12.09 2.87 -3.42
N GLU A 72 -13.12 3.21 -4.19
CA GLU A 72 -14.38 2.45 -4.24
C GLU A 72 -14.14 1.03 -4.79
N GLU A 73 -13.39 0.90 -5.89
CA GLU A 73 -13.04 -0.41 -6.44
C GLU A 73 -12.16 -1.21 -5.49
N MET A 74 -11.21 -0.56 -4.80
CA MET A 74 -10.36 -1.21 -3.78
C MET A 74 -11.12 -1.68 -2.53
N HIS A 75 -12.26 -1.07 -2.20
CA HIS A 75 -13.15 -1.53 -1.12
C HIS A 75 -14.15 -2.60 -1.56
N SER A 76 -14.22 -2.91 -2.85
CA SER A 76 -15.23 -3.81 -3.38
C SER A 76 -15.05 -5.25 -2.90
N VAL A 77 -16.17 -5.94 -2.72
CA VAL A 77 -16.21 -7.39 -2.47
C VAL A 77 -15.53 -8.15 -3.62
N ALA A 78 -15.70 -7.67 -4.86
CA ALA A 78 -15.12 -8.30 -6.04
C ALA A 78 -13.57 -8.30 -6.01
N LEU A 79 -12.92 -7.23 -5.52
CA LEU A 79 -11.45 -7.23 -5.36
C LEU A 79 -11.02 -8.19 -4.26
N ARG A 80 -11.72 -8.19 -3.13
CA ARG A 80 -11.45 -9.08 -2.01
C ARG A 80 -11.49 -10.55 -2.46
N ASP A 81 -12.57 -10.91 -3.15
CA ASP A 81 -12.79 -12.30 -3.58
C ASP A 81 -11.77 -12.72 -4.64
N LEU A 82 -11.43 -11.83 -5.58
CA LEU A 82 -10.41 -12.10 -6.58
C LEU A 82 -9.01 -12.26 -5.95
N ILE A 83 -8.65 -11.43 -4.98
CA ILE A 83 -7.38 -11.59 -4.24
C ILE A 83 -7.39 -12.90 -3.44
N GLY A 84 -8.50 -13.22 -2.78
CA GLY A 84 -8.66 -14.48 -2.05
C GLY A 84 -8.48 -15.69 -2.98
N GLU A 85 -9.13 -15.69 -4.13
CA GLU A 85 -8.99 -16.71 -5.17
C GLU A 85 -7.52 -16.87 -5.60
N ARG A 86 -6.84 -15.77 -5.92
CA ARG A 86 -5.44 -15.79 -6.39
C ARG A 86 -4.46 -16.34 -5.34
N LEU A 87 -4.68 -16.04 -4.06
CA LEU A 87 -3.81 -16.48 -2.96
C LEU A 87 -4.28 -17.77 -2.28
N GLY A 88 -5.36 -18.41 -2.76
CA GLY A 88 -5.95 -19.60 -2.15
C GLY A 88 -6.44 -19.34 -0.70
N MET A 89 -7.07 -18.20 -0.45
CA MET A 89 -7.50 -17.76 0.88
C MET A 89 -8.98 -17.39 0.90
N ASP A 90 -9.70 -17.79 1.96
CA ASP A 90 -11.01 -17.26 2.24
C ASP A 90 -10.91 -15.89 2.94
N LEU A 91 -11.29 -14.84 2.23
CA LEU A 91 -11.31 -13.47 2.74
C LEU A 91 -12.75 -12.93 2.93
N SER A 92 -13.80 -13.77 2.85
CA SER A 92 -15.21 -13.35 2.78
C SER A 92 -15.64 -12.44 3.93
N ASP A 93 -15.20 -12.71 5.15
CA ASP A 93 -15.54 -11.93 6.36
C ASP A 93 -14.37 -11.06 6.84
N LYS A 94 -13.38 -10.82 5.99
CA LYS A 94 -12.19 -10.07 6.39
C LYS A 94 -12.30 -8.60 6.02
N PRO A 95 -12.30 -7.70 7.04
CA PRO A 95 -12.49 -6.28 6.77
C PRO A 95 -11.25 -5.67 6.07
N PRO A 96 -11.47 -4.82 5.06
CA PRO A 96 -10.41 -4.05 4.43
C PRO A 96 -9.98 -2.88 5.32
N MET A 97 -8.69 -2.55 5.28
CA MET A 97 -8.10 -1.37 5.89
C MET A 97 -7.20 -0.71 4.87
N ILE A 98 -7.49 0.54 4.50
CA ILE A 98 -6.67 1.31 3.55
C ILE A 98 -5.95 2.45 4.27
N THR A 99 -4.66 2.56 3.98
CA THR A 99 -3.83 3.69 4.41
C THR A 99 -3.06 4.26 3.24
N LEU A 100 -2.78 5.56 3.31
CA LEU A 100 -2.04 6.31 2.31
C LEU A 100 -0.70 6.78 2.87
N ARG A 101 0.32 6.81 2.03
CA ARG A 101 1.61 7.44 2.33
C ARG A 101 2.00 8.37 1.19
N GLY A 102 2.43 9.58 1.51
CA GLY A 102 2.90 10.56 0.53
C GLY A 102 4.42 10.71 0.50
N HIS A 103 5.09 10.47 1.64
CA HIS A 103 6.53 10.66 1.79
C HIS A 103 7.17 9.57 2.63
N THR A 104 8.46 9.34 2.38
CA THR A 104 9.34 8.53 3.22
C THR A 104 10.48 9.37 3.81
N ASP A 105 11.03 8.92 4.94
CA ASP A 105 12.10 9.56 5.71
C ASP A 105 13.17 8.50 6.07
N THR A 106 14.26 8.88 6.72
CA THR A 106 15.39 8.03 7.13
C THR A 106 15.01 6.80 7.95
N LYS A 107 13.86 6.83 8.63
CA LYS A 107 13.33 5.72 9.45
C LYS A 107 12.40 4.79 8.69
N ASP A 108 12.18 5.04 7.40
CA ASP A 108 11.33 4.21 6.57
C ASP A 108 12.20 3.22 5.77
N GLY A 109 11.68 2.02 5.54
CA GLY A 109 12.35 1.00 4.74
C GLY A 109 13.08 -0.08 5.52
N GLU A 110 13.10 0.00 6.87
CA GLU A 110 13.68 -1.07 7.69
C GLU A 110 13.06 -2.44 7.36
N ILE A 111 13.87 -3.50 7.45
CA ILE A 111 13.40 -4.87 7.25
C ILE A 111 12.40 -5.25 8.35
N HIS A 112 11.21 -5.65 7.93
CA HIS A 112 10.17 -6.07 8.87
C HIS A 112 9.21 -7.08 8.24
N THR A 113 8.36 -7.69 9.05
CA THR A 113 7.16 -8.40 8.63
C THR A 113 5.93 -7.59 8.98
N ASP A 114 4.84 -7.82 8.29
CA ASP A 114 3.56 -7.25 8.66
C ASP A 114 3.00 -7.89 9.96
N SER A 115 2.17 -7.14 10.67
CA SER A 115 1.52 -7.60 11.89
C SER A 115 0.68 -8.86 11.66
N LYS A 116 0.69 -9.82 12.60
CA LYS A 116 -0.07 -11.07 12.56
C LYS A 116 -1.60 -10.89 12.41
N SER A 117 -2.12 -9.72 12.70
CA SER A 117 -3.54 -9.40 12.47
C SER A 117 -3.86 -8.98 11.03
N LYS A 118 -2.87 -8.84 10.16
CA LYS A 118 -3.04 -8.70 8.71
C LYS A 118 -2.96 -10.09 8.07
N LEU A 119 -3.78 -10.33 7.07
CA LEU A 119 -3.83 -11.59 6.31
C LEU A 119 -3.22 -11.43 4.93
N VAL A 120 -3.49 -10.29 4.30
CA VAL A 120 -3.00 -9.90 2.98
C VAL A 120 -2.58 -8.45 3.03
N THR A 121 -1.49 -8.15 2.34
CA THR A 121 -1.04 -6.79 2.05
C THR A 121 -0.99 -6.57 0.54
N LEU A 122 -1.66 -5.52 0.09
CA LEU A 122 -1.55 -4.96 -1.25
C LEU A 122 -0.88 -3.58 -1.13
N LEU A 123 0.20 -3.37 -1.87
CA LEU A 123 0.87 -2.07 -2.01
C LEU A 123 0.79 -1.62 -3.47
N LEU A 124 0.08 -0.53 -3.70
CA LEU A 124 -0.03 0.14 -5.00
C LEU A 124 0.78 1.43 -4.96
N TYR A 125 1.60 1.67 -5.97
CA TYR A 125 2.43 2.85 -6.11
C TYR A 125 1.87 3.84 -7.13
N LEU A 126 2.09 5.14 -6.88
CA LEU A 126 1.52 6.23 -7.68
C LEU A 126 2.55 7.35 -7.94
N ASN A 127 3.80 6.99 -8.22
CA ASN A 127 4.88 7.93 -8.50
C ASN A 127 5.23 7.88 -9.98
N PRO A 128 4.99 8.94 -10.76
CA PRO A 128 5.34 8.95 -12.17
C PRO A 128 6.85 9.09 -12.35
N GLY A 129 7.44 8.25 -13.21
CA GLY A 129 8.83 8.36 -13.64
C GLY A 129 9.85 8.13 -12.51
N TRP A 130 9.72 7.05 -11.73
CA TRP A 130 10.62 6.74 -10.61
C TRP A 130 12.06 6.49 -11.08
N GLN A 131 12.99 7.39 -10.75
CA GLN A 131 14.39 7.29 -11.15
C GLN A 131 15.34 6.94 -9.99
N ALA A 132 14.90 7.07 -8.73
CA ALA A 132 15.75 6.82 -7.58
C ALA A 132 16.11 5.33 -7.45
N ALA A 133 17.34 5.04 -7.05
CA ALA A 133 17.79 3.68 -6.74
C ALA A 133 17.13 3.19 -5.44
N GLY A 134 17.05 4.04 -4.40
CA GLY A 134 16.39 3.72 -3.14
C GLY A 134 14.86 3.73 -3.24
N GLY A 135 14.21 3.28 -2.17
CA GLY A 135 12.74 3.27 -2.06
C GLY A 135 12.03 2.15 -2.84
N ARG A 136 12.76 1.29 -3.55
CA ARG A 136 12.21 0.10 -4.22
C ARG A 136 11.93 -0.98 -3.20
N LEU A 137 10.70 -1.49 -3.18
CA LEU A 137 10.34 -2.54 -2.23
C LEU A 137 11.02 -3.84 -2.59
N ARG A 138 11.64 -4.49 -1.62
CA ARG A 138 12.26 -5.81 -1.76
C ARG A 138 11.51 -6.83 -0.92
N LEU A 139 11.14 -7.96 -1.52
CA LEU A 139 10.59 -9.14 -0.85
C LEU A 139 11.77 -10.06 -0.51
N LEU A 140 11.98 -10.35 0.77
CA LEU A 140 13.25 -10.87 1.27
C LEU A 140 13.15 -12.34 1.69
N TYR A 141 14.24 -13.08 1.52
CA TYR A 141 14.38 -14.45 2.03
C TYR A 141 14.66 -14.51 3.53
N ASN A 142 15.06 -13.39 4.16
CA ASN A 142 15.36 -13.34 5.59
C ASN A 142 15.31 -11.89 6.13
N ASN A 143 15.52 -11.75 7.43
CA ASN A 143 15.48 -10.48 8.15
C ASN A 143 16.83 -9.77 8.32
N LYS A 144 17.87 -10.17 7.58
CA LYS A 144 19.25 -9.72 7.86
C LYS A 144 19.86 -8.89 6.74
N ASP A 145 19.44 -9.11 5.50
CA ASP A 145 20.10 -8.53 4.33
C ASP A 145 19.08 -8.10 3.27
N LEU A 146 19.03 -6.80 3.04
CA LEU A 146 18.20 -6.20 1.98
C LEU A 146 18.60 -6.66 0.57
N ASN A 147 19.84 -7.11 0.37
CA ASN A 147 20.32 -7.54 -0.94
C ASN A 147 19.98 -9.02 -1.24
N ARG A 148 19.47 -9.76 -0.25
CA ARG A 148 19.00 -11.13 -0.43
C ARG A 148 17.47 -11.16 -0.64
N TYR A 149 17.04 -10.71 -1.79
CA TYR A 149 15.62 -10.61 -2.14
C TYR A 149 15.23 -11.55 -3.28
N ALA A 150 13.96 -11.95 -3.29
CA ALA A 150 13.32 -12.68 -4.38
C ALA A 150 12.83 -11.76 -5.49
N ALA A 151 12.35 -10.56 -5.11
CA ALA A 151 11.84 -9.57 -6.04
C ALA A 151 12.11 -8.15 -5.54
N GLU A 152 12.32 -7.23 -6.48
CA GLU A 152 12.39 -5.79 -6.24
C GLU A 152 11.32 -5.09 -7.07
N ILE A 153 10.47 -4.30 -6.42
CA ILE A 153 9.33 -3.62 -7.04
C ILE A 153 9.62 -2.12 -7.07
N SER A 154 9.68 -1.56 -8.27
CA SER A 154 9.77 -0.10 -8.44
C SER A 154 8.50 0.57 -7.94
N PRO A 155 8.59 1.68 -7.18
CA PRO A 155 7.42 2.44 -6.77
C PRO A 155 6.80 3.26 -7.92
N GLU A 156 6.95 2.84 -9.15
CA GLU A 156 6.37 3.46 -10.35
C GLU A 156 4.84 3.43 -10.31
N ALA A 157 4.22 4.44 -10.91
CA ALA A 157 2.76 4.55 -10.95
C ALA A 157 2.12 3.35 -11.67
N GLY A 158 1.14 2.74 -11.02
CA GLY A 158 0.44 1.55 -11.50
C GLY A 158 1.08 0.22 -11.09
N HIS A 159 2.33 0.21 -10.59
CA HIS A 159 2.93 -1.00 -10.04
C HIS A 159 2.28 -1.38 -8.72
N CYS A 160 1.95 -2.65 -8.59
CA CYS A 160 1.31 -3.21 -7.42
C CYS A 160 1.99 -4.52 -7.01
N VAL A 161 2.12 -4.74 -5.73
CA VAL A 161 2.45 -6.04 -5.16
C VAL A 161 1.37 -6.46 -4.18
N ILE A 162 1.00 -7.73 -4.23
CA ILE A 162 0.06 -8.35 -3.30
C ILE A 162 0.74 -9.54 -2.68
N PHE A 163 0.75 -9.66 -1.36
CA PHE A 163 1.34 -10.82 -0.71
C PHE A 163 0.54 -11.30 0.50
N LYS A 164 0.61 -12.61 0.72
CA LYS A 164 0.09 -13.25 1.92
C LYS A 164 0.97 -12.89 3.10
N VAL A 165 0.37 -12.43 4.19
CA VAL A 165 1.10 -12.17 5.42
C VAL A 165 1.38 -13.49 6.14
N THR A 166 2.65 -13.79 6.32
CA THR A 166 3.18 -14.94 7.03
C THR A 166 4.16 -14.48 8.12
N PRO A 167 4.55 -15.33 9.07
CA PRO A 167 5.60 -14.99 10.04
C PRO A 167 6.92 -14.54 9.40
N ASP A 168 7.18 -15.00 8.17
CA ASP A 168 8.44 -14.78 7.44
C ASP A 168 8.28 -13.88 6.21
N CYS A 169 7.19 -13.12 6.11
CA CYS A 169 6.96 -12.18 5.01
C CYS A 169 7.86 -10.92 5.13
N TRP A 170 9.18 -11.16 5.20
CA TRP A 170 10.19 -10.12 5.34
C TRP A 170 10.23 -9.24 4.11
N HIS A 171 10.16 -7.96 4.32
CA HIS A 171 10.27 -6.96 3.26
C HIS A 171 10.84 -5.65 3.79
N GLY A 172 11.35 -4.83 2.88
CA GLY A 172 11.92 -3.53 3.20
C GLY A 172 12.38 -2.83 1.94
N HIS A 173 13.03 -1.71 2.09
CA HIS A 173 13.64 -0.98 0.96
C HIS A 173 14.84 -0.15 1.44
N GLU A 174 15.75 0.13 0.54
CA GLU A 174 16.83 1.07 0.82
C GLU A 174 16.26 2.45 1.14
N ILE A 175 16.95 3.17 2.02
CA ILE A 175 16.52 4.50 2.46
C ILE A 175 16.27 5.39 1.25
N PHE A 176 15.11 6.01 1.24
CA PHE A 176 14.75 7.07 0.31
C PHE A 176 14.05 8.18 1.10
N ILE A 177 14.52 9.41 0.94
CA ILE A 177 13.94 10.58 1.59
C ILE A 177 13.30 11.43 0.51
N GLY A 178 11.98 11.56 0.54
CA GLY A 178 11.26 12.33 -0.44
C GLY A 178 9.84 11.88 -0.65
N GLU A 179 9.25 12.39 -1.73
CA GLU A 179 7.91 12.00 -2.15
C GLU A 179 7.91 10.56 -2.64
N ARG A 180 7.09 9.73 -2.01
CA ARG A 180 6.88 8.34 -2.35
C ARG A 180 5.43 7.98 -2.03
N ARG A 181 4.59 8.13 -3.05
CA ARG A 181 3.15 7.93 -2.95
C ARG A 181 2.82 6.45 -3.02
N SER A 182 2.08 5.97 -2.04
CA SER A 182 1.57 4.60 -2.06
C SER A 182 0.21 4.51 -1.38
N VAL A 183 -0.58 3.56 -1.85
CA VAL A 183 -1.83 3.08 -1.23
C VAL A 183 -1.55 1.69 -0.71
N GLN A 184 -1.82 1.45 0.57
CA GLN A 184 -1.75 0.13 1.16
C GLN A 184 -3.13 -0.33 1.57
N LEU A 185 -3.59 -1.45 0.98
CA LEU A 185 -4.78 -2.17 1.42
C LEU A 185 -4.34 -3.41 2.19
N ASN A 186 -4.92 -3.61 3.37
CA ASN A 186 -4.78 -4.85 4.12
C ASN A 186 -6.16 -5.47 4.35
N TYR A 187 -6.26 -6.78 4.17
CA TYR A 187 -7.34 -7.55 4.78
C TYR A 187 -6.86 -8.01 6.13
N VAL A 188 -7.67 -7.75 7.17
CA VAL A 188 -7.29 -8.03 8.57
C VAL A 188 -8.21 -9.05 9.21
N THR A 189 -7.78 -9.66 10.31
CA THR A 189 -8.45 -10.78 10.96
C THR A 189 -9.84 -10.44 11.48
N SER A 190 -10.08 -9.20 11.93
CA SER A 190 -11.36 -8.74 12.48
C SER A 190 -11.51 -7.22 12.46
N ASP A 191 -12.71 -6.74 12.74
CA ASP A 191 -12.99 -5.31 12.90
C ASP A 191 -12.25 -4.69 14.09
N GLU A 192 -12.05 -5.42 15.18
CA GLU A 192 -11.28 -4.97 16.34
C GLU A 192 -9.81 -4.75 15.95
N ALA A 193 -9.23 -5.68 15.17
CA ALA A 193 -7.88 -5.53 14.63
C ALA A 193 -7.79 -4.29 13.75
N ARG A 194 -8.76 -4.09 12.85
CA ARG A 194 -8.86 -2.88 12.00
C ARG A 194 -8.88 -1.61 12.83
N GLN A 195 -9.78 -1.53 13.80
CA GLN A 195 -9.91 -0.36 14.70
C GLN A 195 -8.61 -0.08 15.46
N SER A 196 -7.96 -1.12 15.98
CA SER A 196 -6.68 -1.00 16.69
C SER A 196 -5.58 -0.39 15.78
N HIS A 197 -5.45 -0.86 14.53
CA HIS A 197 -4.50 -0.31 13.57
C HIS A 197 -4.82 1.15 13.23
N LEU A 198 -6.08 1.48 12.92
CA LEU A 198 -6.49 2.84 12.58
C LEU A 198 -6.26 3.82 13.73
N LYS A 199 -6.54 3.42 14.98
CA LYS A 199 -6.24 4.24 16.17
C LYS A 199 -4.75 4.54 16.28
N ARG A 200 -3.87 3.55 16.09
CA ARG A 200 -2.41 3.76 16.12
C ARG A 200 -1.94 4.72 15.03
N HIS A 201 -2.45 4.60 13.80
CA HIS A 201 -2.12 5.53 12.71
C HIS A 201 -2.57 6.96 13.03
N ARG A 202 -3.81 7.16 13.48
CA ARG A 202 -4.33 8.49 13.88
C ARG A 202 -3.52 9.11 15.01
N PHE A 203 -3.18 8.34 16.04
CA PHE A 203 -2.37 8.80 17.16
C PHE A 203 -0.96 9.19 16.73
N SER A 204 -0.31 8.39 15.87
CA SER A 204 0.99 8.70 15.30
C SER A 204 0.98 10.01 14.51
N VAL A 205 -0.05 10.25 13.70
CA VAL A 205 -0.21 11.50 12.94
C VAL A 205 -0.42 12.70 13.85
N PHE A 206 -1.24 12.55 14.89
CA PHE A 206 -1.50 13.60 15.89
C PHE A 206 -0.23 14.02 16.63
N LEU A 207 0.54 13.07 17.16
CA LEU A 207 1.83 13.35 17.82
C LEU A 207 2.80 14.08 16.88
N LYS A 208 2.92 13.62 15.63
CA LYS A 208 3.82 14.25 14.65
C LYS A 208 3.43 15.68 14.32
N LYS A 209 2.14 16.02 14.28
CA LYS A 209 1.65 17.40 14.11
C LYS A 209 2.06 18.28 15.31
N LEU A 210 1.92 17.78 16.53
CA LEU A 210 2.30 18.52 17.75
C LEU A 210 3.80 18.84 17.81
N PHE A 211 4.66 17.91 17.38
CA PHE A 211 6.12 18.13 17.39
C PHE A 211 6.62 18.97 16.22
N SER A 212 5.95 18.94 15.05
CA SER A 212 6.30 19.81 13.92
C SER A 212 5.99 21.29 14.20
N SER A 213 4.90 21.60 14.89
CA SER A 213 4.54 22.98 15.24
C SER A 213 5.44 23.63 16.29
N LYS A 214 6.24 22.84 17.03
CA LYS A 214 7.23 23.37 18.00
C LYS A 214 8.56 23.79 17.35
N ASN A 215 8.92 23.19 16.22
CA ASN A 215 10.17 23.51 15.53
C ASN A 215 10.11 24.75 14.63
N GLU A 216 8.90 25.24 14.30
CA GLU A 216 8.73 26.45 13.49
C GLU A 216 8.69 27.75 14.33
N LYS A 217 8.81 27.67 15.68
CA LYS A 217 8.71 28.82 16.60
C LYS A 217 10.03 29.23 17.26
N SER A 218 11.19 28.89 16.72
CA SER A 218 12.46 29.47 17.18
C SER A 218 12.76 30.67 16.30
N PRO A 219 12.68 31.91 16.83
CA PRO A 219 13.14 33.07 16.09
C PRO A 219 14.67 33.02 16.06
N VAL A 220 15.22 33.24 14.89
CA VAL A 220 16.63 33.57 14.70
C VAL A 220 16.82 34.97 15.29
N ASN A 221 17.57 35.09 16.38
CA ASN A 221 18.19 36.33 16.83
C ASN A 221 19.52 36.51 16.14
#